data_ad71bb232415242ccea56c6b77182d12
#
_entry.id   ad71bb232415242ccea56c6b77182d12
#
_cell.length_a   1.000
_cell.length_b   1.000
_cell.length_c   1.000
_cell.angle_alpha   90.00
_cell.angle_beta   90.00
_cell.angle_gamma   90.00
#
_symmetry.space_group_name_H-M   'P 1'
#
loop_
_entity.id
_entity.type
_entity.pdbx_description
1 polymer ?
#
loop_
_entity_poly.entity_id
_entity_poly.type
_entity_poly.pdbx_seq_one_letter_code
_entity_poly.pdbx_strand_id
1 'polypeptide(L)'
;MFKEIFNEIIKITHHDYAGCEDKEGWDRPDEYLNKIELLEKENTLDDTTFSQLVNEYLLDFGDKHIYFTVNQAYTLHNKTCGFKVKWYDDALYIITNKEEKRMRIGDKIISIDGKTIKEISESEEKILRESIKERQQWETLLNYAKSIEYVNDQNEIKTITLEKYDIQKTEAIFENYLMEENIYYIKISNLTEQQKVENLLKGSIEDIKKNKNLIVDLRGNGGGNATLLSSLEPFMFSVGEKPNTVLQPRLFNCTERNADLFLEICNQVRHLEVDSNTKKMLDFAENIFKHNRGKGFVEVDFSQILETLQKDFKGTSNPEKVIIVMDEYTASAAESFIEVCAESSKVTTVGRSTMGINDYSDLVMMQWENKYALSYPISKLKSQSIHHPAFGTGLKPDFYIKWTPEFVLKDKDIEKSLELIQQKVNS
;
A
#
# COMPACT_ATOMS: atom_id res chain seq x y z
N MET A 1 -31.95 0.79 3.86
CA MET A 1 -30.82 0.92 2.89
C MET A 1 -29.49 0.57 3.55
N PHE A 2 -29.01 1.31 4.57
CA PHE A 2 -27.70 1.06 5.21
C PHE A 2 -27.58 -0.36 5.80
N LYS A 3 -28.60 -0.82 6.53
CA LYS A 3 -28.66 -2.17 7.06
C LYS A 3 -28.56 -3.25 5.96
N GLU A 4 -29.17 -3.06 4.83
CA GLU A 4 -29.14 -4.00 3.69
C GLU A 4 -27.75 -4.09 3.10
N ILE A 5 -27.09 -2.93 2.90
CA ILE A 5 -25.69 -2.86 2.43
C ILE A 5 -24.78 -3.56 3.44
N PHE A 6 -24.94 -3.28 4.75
CA PHE A 6 -24.10 -3.89 5.77
C PHE A 6 -24.30 -5.41 5.85
N ASN A 7 -25.53 -5.91 5.74
CA ASN A 7 -25.80 -7.35 5.65
C ASN A 7 -25.14 -8.00 4.42
N GLU A 8 -25.04 -7.28 3.31
CA GLU A 8 -24.34 -7.78 2.14
C GLU A 8 -22.81 -7.76 2.34
N ILE A 9 -22.28 -6.75 3.03
CA ILE A 9 -20.86 -6.70 3.44
C ILE A 9 -20.53 -7.91 4.32
N ILE A 10 -21.36 -8.25 5.31
CA ILE A 10 -21.18 -9.46 6.14
C ILE A 10 -21.12 -10.72 5.27
N LYS A 11 -22.01 -10.87 4.30
CA LYS A 11 -21.96 -12.03 3.36
C LYS A 11 -20.66 -12.07 2.57
N ILE A 12 -20.20 -10.91 2.09
CA ILE A 12 -18.94 -10.82 1.35
C ILE A 12 -17.76 -11.21 2.24
N THR A 13 -17.69 -10.65 3.45
CA THR A 13 -16.57 -10.94 4.37
C THR A 13 -16.54 -12.40 4.84
N HIS A 14 -17.70 -13.06 4.93
CA HIS A 14 -17.82 -14.45 5.37
C HIS A 14 -17.73 -15.49 4.26
N HIS A 15 -17.87 -15.10 2.96
CA HIS A 15 -17.92 -16.09 1.87
C HIS A 15 -17.03 -15.72 0.68
N ASP A 16 -16.95 -14.45 0.30
CA ASP A 16 -16.29 -14.03 -0.93
C ASP A 16 -14.86 -13.52 -0.68
N TYR A 17 -14.62 -12.92 0.47
CA TYR A 17 -13.30 -12.44 0.89
C TYR A 17 -12.30 -13.59 1.01
N ALA A 18 -11.07 -13.41 0.51
CA ALA A 18 -10.06 -14.47 0.50
C ALA A 18 -9.63 -14.95 1.90
N GLY A 19 -9.77 -14.10 2.92
CA GLY A 19 -9.48 -14.44 4.32
C GLY A 19 -10.66 -15.02 5.11
N CYS A 20 -11.80 -15.29 4.48
CA CYS A 20 -13.03 -15.69 5.17
C CYS A 20 -12.89 -16.93 6.05
N GLU A 21 -12.13 -17.95 5.60
CA GLU A 21 -11.87 -19.16 6.38
C GLU A 21 -10.80 -18.93 7.47
N ASP A 22 -9.74 -18.18 7.13
CA ASP A 22 -8.58 -17.97 8.01
C ASP A 22 -8.94 -17.06 9.21
N LYS A 23 -9.96 -16.24 9.04
CA LYS A 23 -10.39 -15.21 10.02
C LYS A 23 -11.83 -15.42 10.49
N GLU A 24 -12.33 -16.66 10.39
CA GLU A 24 -13.66 -17.02 10.88
C GLU A 24 -13.79 -16.69 12.37
N GLY A 25 -14.83 -15.93 12.73
CA GLY A 25 -15.10 -15.54 14.11
C GLY A 25 -14.24 -14.41 14.66
N TRP A 26 -13.44 -13.74 13.85
CA TRP A 26 -12.67 -12.57 14.28
C TRP A 26 -13.54 -11.32 14.40
N ASP A 27 -14.59 -11.23 13.59
CA ASP A 27 -15.49 -10.09 13.52
C ASP A 27 -16.69 -10.17 14.49
N ARG A 28 -17.36 -9.05 14.68
CA ARG A 28 -18.50 -8.90 15.58
C ARG A 28 -19.67 -8.20 14.86
N PRO A 29 -20.25 -8.83 13.82
CA PRO A 29 -21.24 -8.19 12.97
C PRO A 29 -22.48 -7.69 13.73
N ASP A 30 -22.95 -8.43 14.74
CA ASP A 30 -24.13 -8.06 15.54
C ASP A 30 -23.95 -6.74 16.31
N GLU A 31 -22.72 -6.44 16.75
CA GLU A 31 -22.41 -5.17 17.43
C GLU A 31 -22.69 -3.99 16.49
N TYR A 32 -22.19 -4.08 15.25
CA TYR A 32 -22.34 -3.02 14.26
C TYR A 32 -23.74 -2.96 13.66
N LEU A 33 -24.42 -4.09 13.46
CA LEU A 33 -25.83 -4.13 13.06
C LEU A 33 -26.71 -3.39 14.06
N ASN A 34 -26.53 -3.64 15.36
CA ASN A 34 -27.29 -2.97 16.42
C ASN A 34 -27.03 -1.44 16.42
N LYS A 35 -25.77 -1.01 16.23
CA LYS A 35 -25.43 0.42 16.12
C LYS A 35 -26.12 1.07 14.91
N ILE A 36 -26.05 0.42 13.74
CA ILE A 36 -26.69 0.90 12.50
C ILE A 36 -28.21 1.01 12.68
N GLU A 37 -28.86 -0.02 13.22
CA GLU A 37 -30.29 0.01 13.45
C GLU A 37 -30.74 1.10 14.43
N LEU A 38 -29.96 1.33 15.48
CA LEU A 38 -30.24 2.38 16.45
C LEU A 38 -30.18 3.77 15.78
N LEU A 39 -29.10 4.05 15.06
CA LEU A 39 -28.89 5.33 14.38
C LEU A 39 -29.91 5.55 13.23
N GLU A 40 -30.31 4.49 12.50
CA GLU A 40 -31.40 4.58 11.51
C GLU A 40 -32.74 4.94 12.17
N LYS A 41 -33.07 4.36 13.34
CA LYS A 41 -34.31 4.68 14.10
C LYS A 41 -34.32 6.12 14.62
N GLU A 42 -33.14 6.63 15.01
CA GLU A 42 -32.98 8.00 15.49
C GLU A 42 -32.88 9.03 14.35
N ASN A 43 -32.86 8.60 13.09
CA ASN A 43 -32.60 9.42 11.89
C ASN A 43 -31.29 10.24 11.98
N THR A 44 -30.27 9.69 12.62
CA THR A 44 -28.96 10.32 12.79
C THR A 44 -27.86 9.66 11.95
N LEU A 45 -28.17 8.54 11.26
CA LEU A 45 -27.21 7.83 10.41
C LEU A 45 -27.09 8.51 9.05
N ASP A 46 -25.95 9.11 8.80
CA ASP A 46 -25.55 9.65 7.50
C ASP A 46 -24.48 8.79 6.81
N ASP A 47 -24.12 9.14 5.56
CA ASP A 47 -23.13 8.41 4.76
C ASP A 47 -21.75 8.36 5.42
N THR A 48 -21.35 9.43 6.09
CA THR A 48 -20.05 9.54 6.76
C THR A 48 -20.01 8.61 7.97
N THR A 49 -21.02 8.66 8.82
CA THR A 49 -21.14 7.79 10.00
C THR A 49 -21.28 6.32 9.60
N PHE A 50 -22.03 6.03 8.54
CA PHE A 50 -22.14 4.67 8.03
C PHE A 50 -20.79 4.15 7.51
N SER A 51 -20.08 4.94 6.70
CA SER A 51 -18.75 4.57 6.21
C SER A 51 -17.75 4.33 7.35
N GLN A 52 -17.81 5.16 8.40
CA GLN A 52 -16.98 4.98 9.60
C GLN A 52 -17.29 3.65 10.29
N LEU A 53 -18.56 3.34 10.57
CA LEU A 53 -18.98 2.10 11.22
C LEU A 53 -18.56 0.87 10.41
N VAL A 54 -18.74 0.91 9.08
CA VAL A 54 -18.29 -0.20 8.21
C VAL A 54 -16.78 -0.37 8.28
N ASN A 55 -16.00 0.71 8.15
CA ASN A 55 -14.55 0.59 8.23
C ASN A 55 -14.06 0.15 9.62
N GLU A 56 -14.72 0.56 10.71
CA GLU A 56 -14.46 0.05 12.06
C GLU A 56 -14.71 -1.47 12.16
N TYR A 57 -15.81 -1.96 11.56
CA TYR A 57 -16.08 -3.40 11.45
C TYR A 57 -14.98 -4.13 10.68
N LEU A 58 -14.55 -3.59 9.54
CA LEU A 58 -13.53 -4.20 8.70
C LEU A 58 -12.15 -4.28 9.38
N LEU A 59 -11.88 -3.44 10.40
CA LEU A 59 -10.65 -3.53 11.19
C LEU A 59 -10.53 -4.86 11.97
N ASP A 60 -11.63 -5.54 12.25
CA ASP A 60 -11.59 -6.83 12.94
C ASP A 60 -10.85 -7.89 12.12
N PHE A 61 -10.83 -7.78 10.79
CA PHE A 61 -10.13 -8.72 9.91
C PHE A 61 -8.60 -8.48 9.86
N GLY A 62 -8.08 -7.36 10.37
CA GLY A 62 -6.64 -7.07 10.35
C GLY A 62 -6.01 -7.02 8.95
N ASP A 63 -6.80 -6.84 7.90
CA ASP A 63 -6.38 -6.79 6.51
C ASP A 63 -6.49 -5.36 5.97
N LYS A 64 -5.37 -4.80 5.53
CA LYS A 64 -5.32 -3.43 5.01
C LYS A 64 -5.81 -3.33 3.55
N HIS A 65 -6.00 -4.48 2.87
CA HIS A 65 -6.57 -4.54 1.52
C HIS A 65 -8.10 -4.50 1.49
N ILE A 66 -8.78 -4.70 2.65
CA ILE A 66 -10.23 -4.58 2.73
C ILE A 66 -10.61 -3.19 3.26
N TYR A 67 -11.42 -2.47 2.49
CA TYR A 67 -11.86 -1.12 2.88
C TYR A 67 -13.15 -0.72 2.18
N PHE A 68 -13.92 0.13 2.85
CA PHE A 68 -15.18 0.67 2.34
C PHE A 68 -15.04 2.16 2.06
N THR A 69 -15.56 2.59 0.92
CA THR A 69 -15.51 3.99 0.49
C THR A 69 -16.88 4.51 0.11
N VAL A 70 -17.06 5.82 0.28
CA VAL A 70 -18.18 6.57 -0.28
C VAL A 70 -17.64 7.42 -1.43
N ASN A 71 -18.33 7.41 -2.57
CA ASN A 71 -17.93 8.21 -3.72
C ASN A 71 -17.84 9.69 -3.33
N GLN A 72 -16.73 10.34 -3.63
CA GLN A 72 -16.44 11.73 -3.27
C GLN A 72 -17.53 12.72 -3.73
N ALA A 73 -18.26 12.42 -4.79
CA ALA A 73 -19.40 13.23 -5.23
C ALA A 73 -20.53 13.30 -4.19
N TYR A 74 -20.56 12.37 -3.24
CA TYR A 74 -21.58 12.26 -2.18
C TYR A 74 -21.06 12.54 -0.77
N THR A 75 -19.74 12.69 -0.60
CA THR A 75 -19.14 13.03 0.69
C THR A 75 -18.99 14.53 0.80
N LEU A 76 -19.77 15.15 1.66
CA LEU A 76 -19.73 16.58 1.90
C LEU A 76 -18.40 17.06 2.54
N HIS A 77 -17.63 16.18 3.22
CA HIS A 77 -16.44 16.60 3.97
C HIS A 77 -15.42 15.47 4.22
N ASN A 78 -14.53 15.23 3.29
CA ASN A 78 -13.26 14.59 3.64
C ASN A 78 -12.33 15.64 4.23
N LYS A 79 -12.28 15.71 5.56
CA LYS A 79 -11.45 16.67 6.29
C LYS A 79 -10.19 16.03 6.84
N THR A 80 -9.11 16.79 6.91
CA THR A 80 -7.82 16.43 7.51
C THR A 80 -7.38 17.49 8.49
N CYS A 81 -6.46 17.15 9.38
CA CYS A 81 -5.81 18.13 10.27
C CYS A 81 -4.83 19.07 9.53
N GLY A 82 -4.60 18.85 8.23
CA GLY A 82 -3.74 19.72 7.42
C GLY A 82 -2.23 19.47 7.61
N PHE A 83 -1.85 18.44 8.34
CA PHE A 83 -0.47 18.01 8.55
C PHE A 83 -0.35 16.49 8.62
N LYS A 84 0.87 15.97 8.46
CA LYS A 84 1.20 14.55 8.67
C LYS A 84 2.28 14.41 9.73
N VAL A 85 2.30 13.25 10.39
CA VAL A 85 3.20 12.98 11.50
C VAL A 85 3.94 11.65 11.34
N LYS A 86 5.04 11.50 12.07
CA LYS A 86 5.75 10.25 12.32
C LYS A 86 5.99 10.06 13.81
N TRP A 87 5.81 8.83 14.26
CA TRP A 87 6.13 8.48 15.64
C TRP A 87 7.65 8.34 15.85
N TYR A 88 8.15 8.91 16.94
CA TYR A 88 9.49 8.67 17.43
C TYR A 88 9.57 9.00 18.92
N ASP A 89 10.11 8.07 19.71
CA ASP A 89 10.39 8.25 21.14
C ASP A 89 9.20 8.80 21.96
N ASP A 90 8.08 8.06 21.88
CA ASP A 90 6.81 8.39 22.56
C ASP A 90 6.22 9.79 22.23
N ALA A 91 6.53 10.31 21.05
CA ALA A 91 5.96 11.55 20.50
C ALA A 91 5.68 11.43 19.01
N LEU A 92 4.93 12.40 18.47
CA LEU A 92 4.70 12.53 17.04
C LEU A 92 5.40 13.79 16.52
N TYR A 93 6.19 13.64 15.47
CA TYR A 93 6.88 14.74 14.81
C TYR A 93 6.15 15.13 13.54
N ILE A 94 5.91 16.41 13.34
CA ILE A 94 5.27 16.94 12.13
C ILE A 94 6.26 16.81 10.97
N ILE A 95 5.85 16.08 9.92
CA ILE A 95 6.66 15.86 8.72
C ILE A 95 6.17 16.65 7.51
N THR A 96 4.90 17.05 7.49
CA THR A 96 4.31 17.98 6.53
C THR A 96 3.25 18.85 7.21
N ASN A 97 3.08 20.08 6.75
CA ASN A 97 2.10 21.03 7.29
C ASN A 97 1.48 21.88 6.17
N LYS A 98 0.86 21.21 5.18
CA LYS A 98 0.35 21.90 3.97
C LYS A 98 -0.67 22.99 4.27
N GLU A 99 -1.67 22.70 5.09
CA GLU A 99 -2.79 23.60 5.41
C GLU A 99 -2.65 24.19 6.83
N GLU A 100 -2.23 23.39 7.81
CA GLU A 100 -2.06 23.82 9.20
C GLU A 100 -0.75 24.61 9.40
N LYS A 101 -0.83 25.93 9.39
CA LYS A 101 0.33 26.84 9.43
C LYS A 101 0.73 27.33 10.82
N ARG A 102 -0.05 26.98 11.85
CA ARG A 102 0.26 27.35 13.25
C ARG A 102 1.41 26.53 13.83
N MET A 103 1.73 25.39 13.20
CA MET A 103 2.82 24.52 13.56
C MET A 103 3.85 24.43 12.43
N ARG A 104 5.06 24.01 12.76
CA ARG A 104 6.17 23.86 11.80
C ARG A 104 6.53 22.39 11.62
N ILE A 105 7.12 22.07 10.49
CA ILE A 105 7.77 20.77 10.28
C ILE A 105 8.87 20.61 11.34
N GLY A 106 8.88 19.48 12.04
CA GLY A 106 9.79 19.20 13.16
C GLY A 106 9.20 19.47 14.55
N ASP A 107 8.10 20.23 14.67
CA ASP A 107 7.40 20.38 15.96
C ASP A 107 6.96 19.02 16.50
N LYS A 108 7.00 18.87 17.82
CA LYS A 108 6.81 17.60 18.52
C LYS A 108 5.48 17.57 19.28
N ILE A 109 4.50 16.81 18.82
CA ILE A 109 3.23 16.59 19.52
C ILE A 109 3.45 15.60 20.66
N ILE A 110 3.02 15.98 21.87
CA ILE A 110 3.21 15.21 23.10
C ILE A 110 1.91 14.67 23.69
N SER A 111 0.77 15.29 23.36
CA SER A 111 -0.55 14.80 23.79
C SER A 111 -1.63 15.09 22.74
N ILE A 112 -2.68 14.28 22.74
CA ILE A 112 -3.90 14.43 21.93
C ILE A 112 -5.08 14.29 22.89
N ASP A 113 -5.98 15.29 22.91
CA ASP A 113 -7.17 15.35 23.78
C ASP A 113 -6.86 15.00 25.24
N GLY A 114 -5.70 15.48 25.75
CA GLY A 114 -5.25 15.29 27.12
C GLY A 114 -4.62 13.94 27.45
N LYS A 115 -4.54 12.99 26.48
CA LYS A 115 -3.81 11.73 26.61
C LYS A 115 -2.41 11.84 25.99
N THR A 116 -1.40 11.30 26.62
CA THR A 116 -0.05 11.27 26.07
C THR A 116 0.02 10.36 24.84
N ILE A 117 0.97 10.61 23.94
CA ILE A 117 1.19 9.77 22.76
C ILE A 117 1.46 8.31 23.14
N LYS A 118 2.19 8.09 24.24
CA LYS A 118 2.46 6.75 24.77
C LYS A 118 1.18 6.03 25.18
N GLU A 119 0.32 6.66 25.98
CA GLU A 119 -0.95 6.07 26.43
C GLU A 119 -1.83 5.69 25.24
N ILE A 120 -1.94 6.58 24.25
CA ILE A 120 -2.73 6.31 23.03
C ILE A 120 -2.12 5.15 22.24
N SER A 121 -0.81 5.15 22.02
CA SER A 121 -0.11 4.09 21.30
C SER A 121 -0.32 2.70 21.90
N GLU A 122 -0.53 2.61 23.22
CA GLU A 122 -0.74 1.36 23.94
C GLU A 122 -2.22 0.96 24.05
N SER A 123 -3.16 1.93 24.06
CA SER A 123 -4.59 1.68 24.26
C SER A 123 -5.40 1.62 22.97
N GLU A 124 -4.96 2.26 21.88
CA GLU A 124 -5.72 2.45 20.65
C GLU A 124 -5.10 1.71 19.44
N GLU A 125 -4.45 0.57 19.69
CA GLU A 125 -3.76 -0.24 18.66
C GLU A 125 -4.68 -0.56 17.47
N LYS A 126 -5.94 -0.89 17.73
CA LYS A 126 -6.93 -1.18 16.68
C LYS A 126 -7.15 0.01 15.75
N ILE A 127 -7.31 1.23 16.31
CA ILE A 127 -7.51 2.46 15.51
C ILE A 127 -6.24 2.83 14.76
N LEU A 128 -5.08 2.65 15.40
CA LEU A 128 -3.78 2.89 14.80
C LEU A 128 -3.38 1.79 13.79
N ARG A 129 -4.16 0.71 13.69
CA ARG A 129 -4.03 -0.40 12.71
C ARG A 129 -2.68 -1.14 12.75
N GLU A 130 -1.90 -0.97 13.82
CA GLU A 130 -0.55 -1.51 13.89
C GLU A 130 -0.04 -1.57 15.33
N SER A 131 0.55 -2.69 15.72
CA SER A 131 1.25 -2.86 17.00
C SER A 131 2.65 -2.24 16.98
N ILE A 132 3.30 -2.23 15.80
CA ILE A 132 4.63 -1.65 15.64
C ILE A 132 4.50 -0.14 15.60
N LYS A 133 4.98 0.53 16.65
CA LYS A 133 4.79 1.99 16.88
C LYS A 133 5.21 2.87 15.70
N GLU A 134 6.32 2.55 15.04
CA GLU A 134 6.82 3.29 13.87
C GLU A 134 5.88 3.24 12.66
N ARG A 135 5.00 2.23 12.62
CA ARG A 135 4.06 1.97 11.52
C ARG A 135 2.62 2.40 11.83
N GLN A 136 2.37 2.88 13.03
CA GLN A 136 1.04 3.31 13.47
C GLN A 136 0.50 4.46 12.62
N GLN A 137 -0.78 4.38 12.27
CA GLN A 137 -1.48 5.35 11.40
C GLN A 137 -2.18 6.42 12.23
N TRP A 138 -1.43 7.41 12.64
CA TRP A 138 -1.88 8.49 13.54
C TRP A 138 -2.86 9.46 12.89
N GLU A 139 -2.84 9.60 11.56
CA GLU A 139 -3.72 10.51 10.83
C GLU A 139 -5.20 10.20 11.08
N THR A 140 -5.56 8.91 11.17
CA THR A 140 -6.94 8.50 11.46
C THR A 140 -7.40 9.06 12.80
N LEU A 141 -6.61 8.90 13.86
CA LEU A 141 -6.92 9.40 15.19
C LEU A 141 -6.94 10.92 15.25
N LEU A 142 -5.94 11.58 14.66
CA LEU A 142 -5.83 13.04 14.61
C LEU A 142 -7.02 13.67 13.89
N ASN A 143 -7.59 13.01 12.88
CA ASN A 143 -8.75 13.53 12.16
C ASN A 143 -10.02 13.59 13.02
N TYR A 144 -10.10 12.84 14.11
CA TYR A 144 -11.20 12.89 15.07
C TYR A 144 -10.87 13.70 16.34
N ALA A 145 -9.61 13.96 16.59
CA ALA A 145 -9.15 14.71 17.75
C ALA A 145 -9.60 16.18 17.72
N LYS A 146 -9.79 16.75 18.92
CA LYS A 146 -10.20 18.16 19.13
C LYS A 146 -9.02 19.07 19.40
N SER A 147 -8.01 18.58 20.13
CA SER A 147 -6.89 19.40 20.58
C SER A 147 -5.60 18.59 20.67
N ILE A 148 -4.48 19.28 20.56
CA ILE A 148 -3.15 18.73 20.79
C ILE A 148 -2.31 19.65 21.64
N GLU A 149 -1.35 19.08 22.38
CA GLU A 149 -0.23 19.80 22.95
C GLU A 149 1.04 19.44 22.19
N TYR A 150 1.81 20.46 21.85
CA TYR A 150 3.07 20.26 21.13
C TYR A 150 4.19 21.16 21.66
N VAL A 151 5.41 20.73 21.46
CA VAL A 151 6.64 21.48 21.76
C VAL A 151 7.17 22.06 20.46
N ASN A 152 7.36 23.37 20.41
CA ASN A 152 7.90 24.06 19.25
C ASN A 152 9.44 24.08 19.23
N ASP A 153 10.03 24.68 18.21
CA ASP A 153 11.46 24.86 18.02
C ASP A 153 12.17 25.67 19.13
N GLN A 154 11.40 26.42 19.94
CA GLN A 154 11.88 27.19 21.11
C GLN A 154 11.75 26.42 22.42
N ASN A 155 11.37 25.13 22.39
CA ASN A 155 11.05 24.29 23.53
C ASN A 155 9.87 24.82 24.39
N GLU A 156 8.95 25.57 23.81
CA GLU A 156 7.74 26.02 24.46
C GLU A 156 6.61 24.99 24.23
N ILE A 157 5.86 24.67 25.28
CA ILE A 157 4.65 23.86 25.17
C ILE A 157 3.49 24.78 24.78
N LYS A 158 2.79 24.39 23.71
CA LYS A 158 1.62 25.10 23.21
C LYS A 158 0.45 24.14 23.05
N THR A 159 -0.75 24.62 23.35
CA THR A 159 -1.99 23.89 23.12
C THR A 159 -2.76 24.56 21.99
N ILE A 160 -3.23 23.77 21.03
CA ILE A 160 -4.12 24.25 19.97
C ILE A 160 -5.34 23.37 19.82
N THR A 161 -6.46 24.00 19.49
CA THR A 161 -7.64 23.30 18.96
C THR A 161 -7.40 22.99 17.49
N LEU A 162 -7.61 21.74 17.09
CA LEU A 162 -7.41 21.31 15.72
C LEU A 162 -8.50 21.84 14.81
N GLU A 163 -8.09 22.47 13.75
CA GLU A 163 -8.95 22.83 12.62
C GLU A 163 -9.01 21.66 11.63
N LYS A 164 -10.07 21.63 10.84
CA LYS A 164 -10.27 20.58 9.82
C LYS A 164 -10.32 21.24 8.45
N TYR A 165 -9.40 20.82 7.61
CA TYR A 165 -9.18 21.32 6.24
C TYR A 165 -9.70 20.32 5.21
N ASP A 166 -10.14 20.80 4.07
CA ASP A 166 -10.52 19.93 2.96
C ASP A 166 -9.30 19.17 2.46
N ILE A 167 -9.46 17.85 2.27
CA ILE A 167 -8.36 17.03 1.76
C ILE A 167 -7.99 17.50 0.35
N GLN A 168 -6.80 18.03 0.21
CA GLN A 168 -6.22 18.29 -1.10
C GLN A 168 -5.68 17.00 -1.68
N LYS A 169 -6.04 16.70 -2.93
CA LYS A 169 -5.48 15.55 -3.64
C LYS A 169 -3.96 15.68 -3.68
N THR A 170 -3.27 14.79 -3.00
CA THR A 170 -1.81 14.73 -3.11
C THR A 170 -1.46 14.14 -4.47
N GLU A 171 -0.75 14.89 -5.29
CA GLU A 171 -0.26 14.37 -6.56
C GLU A 171 0.82 13.33 -6.30
N ALA A 172 0.76 12.25 -7.06
CA ALA A 172 1.82 11.26 -7.06
C ALA A 172 3.10 11.84 -7.66
N ILE A 173 4.24 11.43 -7.12
CA ILE A 173 5.55 11.92 -7.53
C ILE A 173 6.12 10.95 -8.57
N PHE A 174 6.43 11.48 -9.74
CA PHE A 174 7.08 10.79 -10.84
C PHE A 174 8.25 11.64 -11.31
N GLU A 175 9.46 11.30 -10.91
CA GLU A 175 10.64 12.09 -11.24
C GLU A 175 11.84 11.21 -11.55
N ASN A 176 12.73 11.70 -12.38
CA ASN A 176 13.99 11.08 -12.73
C ASN A 176 15.05 12.16 -13.00
N TYR A 177 16.27 11.88 -12.63
CA TYR A 177 17.40 12.77 -12.91
C TYR A 177 18.73 12.07 -12.66
N LEU A 178 19.80 12.64 -13.23
CA LEU A 178 21.16 12.28 -12.87
C LEU A 178 21.50 12.95 -11.54
N MET A 179 21.60 12.16 -10.47
CA MET A 179 21.83 12.67 -9.11
C MET A 179 23.28 13.05 -8.88
N GLU A 180 24.20 12.18 -9.28
CA GLU A 180 25.65 12.37 -9.27
C GLU A 180 26.25 11.70 -10.53
N GLU A 181 27.55 11.88 -10.80
CA GLU A 181 28.20 11.20 -11.90
C GLU A 181 27.99 9.67 -11.80
N ASN A 182 27.43 9.07 -12.85
CA ASN A 182 27.09 7.65 -12.93
C ASN A 182 26.00 7.14 -11.94
N ILE A 183 25.20 8.01 -11.31
CA ILE A 183 24.08 7.63 -10.45
C ILE A 183 22.79 8.21 -11.01
N TYR A 184 21.95 7.36 -11.57
CA TYR A 184 20.62 7.76 -12.04
C TYR A 184 19.57 7.46 -10.96
N TYR A 185 18.66 8.41 -10.74
CA TYR A 185 17.61 8.31 -9.74
C TYR A 185 16.25 8.32 -10.42
N ILE A 186 15.36 7.43 -9.97
CA ILE A 186 13.97 7.37 -10.38
C ILE A 186 13.10 7.25 -9.14
N LYS A 187 12.04 8.10 -9.03
CA LYS A 187 11.00 8.00 -8.03
C LYS A 187 9.66 7.70 -8.66
N ILE A 188 8.97 6.68 -8.12
CA ILE A 188 7.64 6.26 -8.53
C ILE A 188 6.82 6.05 -7.26
N SER A 189 5.96 6.99 -6.89
CA SER A 189 5.18 6.93 -5.65
C SER A 189 3.78 6.32 -5.82
N ASN A 190 3.44 5.81 -7.02
CA ASN A 190 2.12 5.27 -7.32
C ASN A 190 2.16 4.42 -8.60
N LEU A 191 1.39 3.35 -8.67
CA LEU A 191 1.23 2.49 -9.86
C LEU A 191 -0.21 2.50 -10.39
N THR A 192 -1.01 3.51 -10.09
CA THR A 192 -2.38 3.68 -10.62
C THR A 192 -2.45 4.66 -11.79
N GLU A 193 -1.42 5.50 -11.99
CA GLU A 193 -1.35 6.50 -13.06
C GLU A 193 -0.53 5.98 -14.24
N GLN A 194 -1.09 5.01 -14.98
CA GLN A 194 -0.42 4.25 -16.04
C GLN A 194 0.40 5.13 -16.98
N GLN A 195 -0.21 6.13 -17.60
CA GLN A 195 0.45 6.97 -18.61
C GLN A 195 1.67 7.72 -18.05
N LYS A 196 1.60 8.19 -16.79
CA LYS A 196 2.73 8.89 -16.16
C LYS A 196 3.89 7.96 -15.90
N VAL A 197 3.61 6.75 -15.39
CA VAL A 197 4.64 5.73 -15.12
C VAL A 197 5.30 5.29 -16.42
N GLU A 198 4.52 4.95 -17.45
CA GLU A 198 5.05 4.54 -18.76
C GLU A 198 5.91 5.62 -19.41
N ASN A 199 5.47 6.89 -19.39
CA ASN A 199 6.22 8.00 -19.93
C ASN A 199 7.55 8.22 -19.18
N LEU A 200 7.51 8.17 -17.83
CA LEU A 200 8.70 8.28 -17.00
C LEU A 200 9.71 7.18 -17.36
N LEU A 201 9.28 5.92 -17.35
CA LEU A 201 10.15 4.78 -17.58
C LEU A 201 10.71 4.78 -19.00
N LYS A 202 9.86 5.02 -20.02
CA LYS A 202 10.29 5.14 -21.41
C LYS A 202 11.34 6.23 -21.60
N GLY A 203 11.17 7.37 -20.95
CA GLY A 203 12.14 8.47 -20.96
C GLY A 203 13.45 8.15 -20.24
N SER A 204 13.43 7.21 -19.28
CA SER A 204 14.59 6.88 -18.44
C SER A 204 15.49 5.78 -19.00
N ILE A 205 15.00 4.92 -19.89
CA ILE A 205 15.71 3.69 -20.34
C ILE A 205 17.12 3.98 -20.84
N GLU A 206 17.30 4.98 -21.68
CA GLU A 206 18.62 5.29 -22.25
C GLU A 206 19.61 5.84 -21.22
N ASP A 207 19.10 6.56 -20.22
CA ASP A 207 19.95 7.08 -19.14
C ASP A 207 20.29 5.98 -18.12
N ILE A 208 19.35 5.06 -17.84
CA ILE A 208 19.66 3.86 -17.04
C ILE A 208 20.80 3.06 -17.67
N LYS A 209 20.73 2.80 -18.99
CA LYS A 209 21.77 2.06 -19.71
C LYS A 209 23.17 2.71 -19.66
N LYS A 210 23.22 4.04 -19.61
CA LYS A 210 24.49 4.79 -19.59
C LYS A 210 25.14 4.85 -18.22
N ASN A 211 24.35 4.71 -17.15
CA ASN A 211 24.82 4.90 -15.78
C ASN A 211 25.13 3.56 -15.10
N LYS A 212 26.19 3.56 -14.27
CA LYS A 212 26.63 2.37 -13.54
C LYS A 212 25.76 2.05 -12.34
N ASN A 213 25.08 3.04 -11.79
CA ASN A 213 24.29 2.90 -10.58
C ASN A 213 22.89 3.47 -10.80
N LEU A 214 21.89 2.80 -10.22
CA LEU A 214 20.49 3.19 -10.25
C LEU A 214 19.95 3.22 -8.83
N ILE A 215 19.23 4.29 -8.49
CA ILE A 215 18.40 4.35 -7.30
C ILE A 215 16.93 4.36 -7.74
N VAL A 216 16.15 3.37 -7.29
CA VAL A 216 14.71 3.29 -7.51
C VAL A 216 14.01 3.59 -6.18
N ASP A 217 13.41 4.77 -6.06
CA ASP A 217 12.69 5.19 -4.86
C ASP A 217 11.20 4.83 -4.98
N LEU A 218 10.79 3.83 -4.23
CA LEU A 218 9.40 3.36 -4.14
C LEU A 218 8.73 3.76 -2.82
N ARG A 219 9.33 4.64 -2.03
CA ARG A 219 8.72 5.13 -0.79
C ARG A 219 7.40 5.83 -1.06
N GLY A 220 6.40 5.48 -0.25
CA GLY A 220 5.03 5.98 -0.38
C GLY A 220 4.23 5.34 -1.51
N ASN A 221 4.77 4.33 -2.20
CA ASN A 221 4.09 3.66 -3.31
C ASN A 221 3.11 2.60 -2.78
N GLY A 222 1.82 2.94 -2.71
CA GLY A 222 0.75 2.04 -2.26
C GLY A 222 0.39 0.91 -3.24
N GLY A 223 1.11 0.75 -4.34
CA GLY A 223 0.84 -0.28 -5.35
C GLY A 223 -0.04 0.21 -6.50
N GLY A 224 -0.71 -0.72 -7.15
CA GLY A 224 -1.55 -0.53 -8.34
C GLY A 224 -1.29 -1.63 -9.37
N ASN A 225 -1.06 -1.27 -10.61
CA ASN A 225 -0.78 -2.22 -11.69
C ASN A 225 0.69 -2.67 -11.68
N ALA A 226 0.94 -3.92 -11.28
CA ALA A 226 2.29 -4.50 -11.19
C ALA A 226 3.03 -4.52 -12.54
N THR A 227 2.31 -4.65 -13.67
CA THR A 227 2.94 -4.74 -15.00
C THR A 227 3.67 -3.46 -15.41
N LEU A 228 3.35 -2.32 -14.78
CA LEU A 228 3.99 -1.04 -15.12
C LEU A 228 5.48 -1.00 -14.81
N LEU A 229 5.96 -1.81 -13.85
CA LEU A 229 7.38 -1.87 -13.50
C LEU A 229 8.16 -2.92 -14.31
N SER A 230 7.50 -3.74 -15.15
CA SER A 230 8.14 -4.80 -15.92
C SER A 230 9.26 -4.32 -16.84
N SER A 231 9.18 -3.08 -17.33
CA SER A 231 10.23 -2.47 -18.15
C SER A 231 11.53 -2.14 -17.38
N LEU A 232 11.46 -2.07 -16.04
CA LEU A 232 12.64 -1.92 -15.17
C LEU A 232 13.29 -3.26 -14.81
N GLU A 233 12.54 -4.35 -14.79
CA GLU A 233 13.05 -5.66 -14.37
C GLU A 233 14.37 -6.08 -15.05
N PRO A 234 14.57 -5.90 -16.40
CA PRO A 234 15.84 -6.24 -17.03
C PRO A 234 17.05 -5.54 -16.43
N PHE A 235 16.86 -4.35 -15.90
CA PHE A 235 17.94 -3.56 -15.28
C PHE A 235 18.23 -3.98 -13.84
N MET A 236 17.32 -4.71 -13.22
CA MET A 236 17.49 -5.26 -11.87
C MET A 236 18.37 -6.51 -11.87
N PHE A 237 18.54 -7.20 -13.00
CA PHE A 237 19.26 -8.46 -13.10
C PHE A 237 20.53 -8.34 -13.95
N SER A 238 21.58 -9.08 -13.58
CA SER A 238 22.83 -9.16 -14.34
C SER A 238 22.66 -10.00 -15.60
N VAL A 239 23.57 -9.86 -16.54
CA VAL A 239 23.58 -10.69 -17.76
C VAL A 239 23.65 -12.16 -17.37
N GLY A 240 22.68 -12.95 -17.82
CA GLY A 240 22.56 -14.39 -17.49
C GLY A 240 21.74 -14.68 -16.23
N GLU A 241 21.45 -13.70 -15.41
CA GLU A 241 20.46 -13.82 -14.33
C GLU A 241 19.04 -13.59 -14.86
N LYS A 242 18.06 -14.15 -14.18
CA LYS A 242 16.63 -13.94 -14.42
C LYS A 242 15.84 -14.11 -13.13
N PRO A 243 14.66 -13.49 -13.03
CA PRO A 243 13.78 -13.70 -11.89
C PRO A 243 13.44 -15.18 -11.69
N ASN A 244 13.25 -15.57 -10.44
CA ASN A 244 12.72 -16.88 -10.11
C ASN A 244 11.26 -16.99 -10.58
N THR A 245 10.93 -18.06 -11.31
CA THR A 245 9.56 -18.31 -11.79
C THR A 245 8.76 -19.19 -10.83
N VAL A 246 9.41 -19.74 -9.82
CA VAL A 246 8.75 -20.59 -8.82
C VAL A 246 8.07 -19.70 -7.80
N LEU A 247 6.88 -19.23 -8.13
CA LEU A 247 6.04 -18.52 -7.17
C LEU A 247 5.33 -19.50 -6.25
N GLN A 248 5.06 -19.05 -5.02
CA GLN A 248 4.17 -19.82 -4.14
C GLN A 248 2.77 -19.89 -4.77
N PRO A 249 2.13 -21.09 -4.81
CA PRO A 249 0.77 -21.21 -5.32
C PRO A 249 -0.20 -20.32 -4.56
N ARG A 250 -1.15 -19.75 -5.28
CA ARG A 250 -2.23 -18.95 -4.69
C ARG A 250 -3.55 -19.68 -4.79
N LEU A 251 -4.39 -19.50 -3.77
CA LEU A 251 -5.77 -19.93 -3.77
C LEU A 251 -6.65 -18.74 -4.15
N PHE A 252 -7.40 -18.86 -5.22
CA PHE A 252 -8.40 -17.88 -5.63
C PHE A 252 -9.78 -18.33 -5.17
N ASN A 253 -10.50 -17.48 -4.48
CA ASN A 253 -11.88 -17.74 -4.08
C ASN A 253 -12.81 -17.43 -5.26
N CYS A 254 -13.04 -18.46 -6.10
CA CYS A 254 -13.83 -18.35 -7.33
C CYS A 254 -15.34 -18.49 -7.05
N THR A 255 -15.89 -17.77 -6.04
CA THR A 255 -17.33 -17.70 -5.88
C THR A 255 -17.98 -17.09 -7.13
N GLU A 256 -19.32 -17.24 -7.27
CA GLU A 256 -20.00 -16.65 -8.43
C GLU A 256 -19.79 -15.14 -8.48
N ARG A 257 -19.95 -14.43 -7.34
CA ARG A 257 -19.72 -12.99 -7.26
C ARG A 257 -18.30 -12.59 -7.65
N ASN A 258 -17.30 -13.24 -7.07
CA ASN A 258 -15.90 -12.93 -7.34
C ASN A 258 -15.54 -13.15 -8.80
N ALA A 259 -16.04 -14.25 -9.38
CA ALA A 259 -15.82 -14.53 -10.79
C ALA A 259 -16.45 -13.46 -11.69
N ASP A 260 -17.69 -13.07 -11.41
CA ASP A 260 -18.39 -12.05 -12.20
C ASP A 260 -17.69 -10.68 -12.10
N LEU A 261 -17.32 -10.25 -10.90
CA LEU A 261 -16.59 -8.99 -10.67
C LEU A 261 -15.20 -9.00 -11.34
N PHE A 262 -14.46 -10.10 -11.23
CA PHE A 262 -13.13 -10.19 -11.83
C PHE A 262 -13.17 -10.24 -13.35
N LEU A 263 -14.13 -10.96 -13.93
CA LEU A 263 -14.34 -10.99 -15.38
C LEU A 263 -14.75 -9.62 -15.93
N GLU A 264 -15.50 -8.83 -15.17
CA GLU A 264 -15.81 -7.44 -15.54
C GLU A 264 -14.52 -6.57 -15.56
N ILE A 265 -13.63 -6.72 -14.58
CA ILE A 265 -12.32 -6.05 -14.58
C ILE A 265 -11.51 -6.46 -15.82
N CYS A 266 -11.42 -7.75 -16.13
CA CYS A 266 -10.73 -8.23 -17.32
C CYS A 266 -11.30 -7.62 -18.61
N ASN A 267 -12.63 -7.52 -18.70
CA ASN A 267 -13.30 -6.90 -19.83
C ASN A 267 -12.95 -5.41 -19.96
N GLN A 268 -12.95 -4.66 -18.85
CA GLN A 268 -12.58 -3.24 -18.85
C GLN A 268 -11.11 -3.03 -19.29
N VAL A 269 -10.17 -3.83 -18.73
CA VAL A 269 -8.75 -3.74 -19.11
C VAL A 269 -8.52 -4.10 -20.59
N ARG A 270 -9.30 -5.02 -21.15
CA ARG A 270 -9.19 -5.45 -22.53
C ARG A 270 -9.53 -4.36 -23.54
N HIS A 271 -10.32 -3.37 -23.14
CA HIS A 271 -10.65 -2.19 -23.94
C HIS A 271 -9.54 -1.11 -23.90
N LEU A 272 -8.52 -1.29 -23.06
CA LEU A 272 -7.35 -0.41 -23.02
C LEU A 272 -6.27 -0.92 -23.99
N GLU A 273 -5.39 -0.02 -24.42
CA GLU A 273 -4.18 -0.42 -25.14
C GLU A 273 -3.20 -1.04 -24.16
N VAL A 274 -3.10 -2.37 -24.17
CA VAL A 274 -2.19 -3.12 -23.31
C VAL A 274 -1.22 -3.95 -24.17
N ASP A 275 -0.02 -4.17 -23.63
CA ASP A 275 1.03 -4.96 -24.30
C ASP A 275 0.67 -6.47 -24.40
N SER A 276 1.48 -7.20 -25.18
CA SER A 276 1.22 -8.61 -25.47
C SER A 276 1.32 -9.51 -24.21
N ASN A 277 2.15 -9.18 -23.22
CA ASN A 277 2.29 -9.97 -22.02
C ASN A 277 1.10 -9.73 -21.08
N THR A 278 0.65 -8.51 -20.95
CA THR A 278 -0.59 -8.17 -20.24
C THR A 278 -1.79 -8.91 -20.84
N LYS A 279 -1.88 -8.98 -22.19
CA LYS A 279 -2.95 -9.76 -22.85
C LYS A 279 -2.90 -11.25 -22.49
N LYS A 280 -1.71 -11.86 -22.50
CA LYS A 280 -1.55 -13.27 -22.12
C LYS A 280 -1.96 -13.53 -20.66
N MET A 281 -1.59 -12.62 -19.75
CA MET A 281 -2.00 -12.70 -18.34
C MET A 281 -3.51 -12.58 -18.18
N LEU A 282 -4.15 -11.64 -18.89
CA LEU A 282 -5.61 -11.50 -18.91
C LEU A 282 -6.31 -12.75 -19.42
N ASP A 283 -5.83 -13.33 -20.53
CA ASP A 283 -6.40 -14.58 -21.09
C ASP A 283 -6.27 -15.75 -20.10
N PHE A 284 -5.13 -15.85 -19.44
CA PHE A 284 -4.90 -16.84 -18.40
C PHE A 284 -5.86 -16.66 -17.22
N ALA A 285 -5.95 -15.46 -16.68
CA ALA A 285 -6.81 -15.15 -15.55
C ALA A 285 -8.31 -15.35 -15.88
N GLU A 286 -8.77 -14.85 -17.04
CA GLU A 286 -10.14 -15.10 -17.48
C GLU A 286 -10.47 -16.60 -17.56
N ASN A 287 -9.57 -17.41 -18.11
CA ASN A 287 -9.78 -18.86 -18.20
C ASN A 287 -9.96 -19.49 -16.82
N ILE A 288 -9.18 -19.06 -15.81
CA ILE A 288 -9.32 -19.57 -14.44
C ILE A 288 -10.72 -19.28 -13.92
N PHE A 289 -11.18 -18.04 -13.97
CA PHE A 289 -12.46 -17.65 -13.41
C PHE A 289 -13.66 -18.19 -14.19
N LYS A 290 -13.58 -18.27 -15.53
CA LYS A 290 -14.64 -18.87 -16.37
C LYS A 290 -14.84 -20.36 -16.06
N HIS A 291 -13.75 -21.11 -15.89
CA HIS A 291 -13.82 -22.56 -15.66
C HIS A 291 -14.11 -22.94 -14.20
N ASN A 292 -13.87 -22.03 -13.27
CA ASN A 292 -13.99 -22.29 -11.83
C ASN A 292 -15.08 -21.48 -11.13
N ARG A 293 -15.91 -20.75 -11.86
CA ARG A 293 -17.02 -19.96 -11.32
C ARG A 293 -17.91 -20.82 -10.40
N GLY A 294 -18.10 -20.38 -9.16
CA GLY A 294 -18.90 -21.03 -8.13
C GLY A 294 -18.23 -22.20 -7.38
N LYS A 295 -16.94 -22.49 -7.64
CA LYS A 295 -16.22 -23.60 -6.98
C LYS A 295 -15.56 -23.24 -5.65
N GLY A 296 -15.62 -21.98 -5.19
CA GLY A 296 -14.88 -21.55 -4.01
C GLY A 296 -13.37 -21.48 -4.26
N PHE A 297 -12.57 -21.88 -3.28
CA PHE A 297 -11.11 -21.80 -3.38
C PHE A 297 -10.52 -22.80 -4.38
N VAL A 298 -9.78 -22.27 -5.34
CA VAL A 298 -9.09 -23.02 -6.40
C VAL A 298 -7.62 -22.64 -6.39
N GLU A 299 -6.76 -23.64 -6.37
CA GLU A 299 -5.32 -23.43 -6.50
C GLU A 299 -4.94 -23.06 -7.92
N VAL A 300 -4.14 -22.02 -8.06
CA VAL A 300 -3.62 -21.54 -9.35
C VAL A 300 -2.10 -21.55 -9.32
N ASP A 301 -1.53 -22.30 -10.26
CA ASP A 301 -0.09 -22.32 -10.52
C ASP A 301 0.23 -21.37 -11.68
N PHE A 302 1.00 -20.33 -11.38
CA PHE A 302 1.44 -19.35 -12.36
C PHE A 302 2.73 -19.73 -13.08
N SER A 303 3.41 -20.82 -12.70
CA SER A 303 4.74 -21.17 -13.20
C SER A 303 4.80 -21.22 -14.73
N GLN A 304 3.84 -21.88 -15.38
CA GLN A 304 3.83 -22.03 -16.84
C GLN A 304 3.66 -20.70 -17.59
N ILE A 305 2.78 -19.82 -17.09
CA ILE A 305 2.58 -18.52 -17.73
C ILE A 305 3.81 -17.64 -17.52
N LEU A 306 4.42 -17.67 -16.33
CA LEU A 306 5.62 -16.90 -16.03
C LEU A 306 6.82 -17.39 -16.85
N GLU A 307 7.03 -18.70 -17.00
CA GLU A 307 8.05 -19.23 -17.90
C GLU A 307 7.86 -18.73 -19.34
N THR A 308 6.61 -18.67 -19.81
CA THR A 308 6.27 -18.16 -21.13
C THR A 308 6.59 -16.68 -21.28
N LEU A 309 6.27 -15.88 -20.25
CA LEU A 309 6.52 -14.43 -20.24
C LEU A 309 8.02 -14.11 -20.12
N GLN A 310 8.77 -14.94 -19.42
CA GLN A 310 10.21 -14.74 -19.17
C GLN A 310 11.11 -15.43 -20.19
N LYS A 311 10.54 -16.07 -21.22
CA LYS A 311 11.32 -16.83 -22.23
C LYS A 311 12.42 -15.99 -22.88
N ASP A 312 12.13 -14.73 -23.14
CA ASP A 312 13.03 -13.79 -23.80
C ASP A 312 13.66 -12.78 -22.82
N PHE A 313 13.52 -13.03 -21.51
CA PHE A 313 14.08 -12.16 -20.48
C PHE A 313 15.61 -12.12 -20.56
N LYS A 314 16.17 -10.91 -20.53
CA LYS A 314 17.62 -10.69 -20.54
C LYS A 314 17.97 -9.61 -19.54
N GLY A 315 18.75 -9.97 -18.53
CA GLY A 315 19.39 -9.00 -17.66
C GLY A 315 20.40 -8.14 -18.42
N THR A 316 20.84 -7.05 -17.81
CA THR A 316 21.72 -6.04 -18.44
C THR A 316 23.06 -5.93 -17.70
N SER A 317 24.09 -5.44 -18.40
CA SER A 317 25.39 -5.13 -17.76
C SER A 317 25.31 -3.86 -16.91
N ASN A 318 24.59 -2.84 -17.38
CA ASN A 318 24.32 -1.62 -16.62
C ASN A 318 22.84 -1.54 -16.26
N PRO A 319 22.54 -1.01 -15.07
CA PRO A 319 23.45 -0.60 -13.98
C PRO A 319 24.20 -1.79 -13.36
N GLU A 320 25.41 -1.54 -12.83
CA GLU A 320 26.21 -2.53 -12.09
C GLU A 320 25.67 -2.71 -10.65
N LYS A 321 25.14 -1.65 -10.04
CA LYS A 321 24.48 -1.64 -8.72
C LYS A 321 23.13 -0.96 -8.80
N VAL A 322 22.16 -1.53 -8.11
CA VAL A 322 20.81 -0.96 -7.96
C VAL A 322 20.45 -0.87 -6.49
N ILE A 323 20.02 0.30 -6.06
CA ILE A 323 19.44 0.49 -4.72
C ILE A 323 17.94 0.69 -4.87
N ILE A 324 17.14 -0.11 -4.17
CA ILE A 324 15.70 0.11 -4.06
C ILE A 324 15.42 0.74 -2.69
N VAL A 325 14.85 1.94 -2.68
CA VAL A 325 14.47 2.63 -1.45
C VAL A 325 13.00 2.40 -1.18
N MET A 326 12.68 1.93 0.04
CA MET A 326 11.34 1.53 0.43
C MET A 326 10.98 1.99 1.84
N ASP A 327 9.69 2.06 2.14
CA ASP A 327 9.20 2.45 3.45
C ASP A 327 7.90 1.70 3.83
N GLU A 328 7.37 1.98 5.00
CA GLU A 328 6.15 1.38 5.55
C GLU A 328 4.86 1.69 4.77
N TYR A 329 4.91 2.57 3.79
CA TYR A 329 3.81 2.87 2.86
C TYR A 329 4.00 2.19 1.50
N THR A 330 5.16 1.57 1.26
CA THR A 330 5.40 0.75 0.07
C THR A 330 4.58 -0.52 0.18
N ALA A 331 3.69 -0.79 -0.80
CA ALA A 331 2.66 -1.81 -0.64
C ALA A 331 2.29 -2.52 -1.95
N SER A 332 1.65 -3.69 -1.83
CA SER A 332 0.98 -4.40 -2.93
C SER A 332 1.91 -4.63 -4.13
N ALA A 333 1.55 -4.16 -5.32
CA ALA A 333 2.36 -4.34 -6.55
C ALA A 333 3.82 -3.85 -6.42
N ALA A 334 4.08 -2.81 -5.62
CA ALA A 334 5.44 -2.36 -5.34
C ALA A 334 6.21 -3.37 -4.47
N GLU A 335 5.54 -4.03 -3.51
CA GLU A 335 6.16 -5.11 -2.73
C GLU A 335 6.50 -6.30 -3.62
N SER A 336 5.60 -6.71 -4.51
CA SER A 336 5.85 -7.81 -5.47
C SER A 336 7.06 -7.53 -6.35
N PHE A 337 7.21 -6.31 -6.84
CA PHE A 337 8.38 -5.91 -7.61
C PHE A 337 9.66 -5.99 -6.78
N ILE A 338 9.65 -5.47 -5.54
CA ILE A 338 10.80 -5.53 -4.64
C ILE A 338 11.19 -6.98 -4.32
N GLU A 339 10.21 -7.82 -4.00
CA GLU A 339 10.43 -9.23 -3.67
C GLU A 339 11.14 -9.98 -4.81
N VAL A 340 10.67 -9.79 -6.04
CA VAL A 340 11.29 -10.37 -7.24
C VAL A 340 12.70 -9.81 -7.47
N CYS A 341 12.87 -8.49 -7.37
CA CYS A 341 14.14 -7.84 -7.67
C CYS A 341 15.23 -8.07 -6.60
N ALA A 342 14.83 -8.23 -5.33
CA ALA A 342 15.76 -8.47 -4.21
C ALA A 342 16.50 -9.82 -4.32
N GLU A 343 16.06 -10.72 -5.20
CA GLU A 343 16.78 -11.97 -5.50
C GLU A 343 18.06 -11.73 -6.34
N SER A 344 18.18 -10.58 -6.98
CA SER A 344 19.33 -10.26 -7.86
C SER A 344 20.56 -9.86 -7.07
N SER A 345 21.72 -10.33 -7.53
CA SER A 345 23.02 -10.05 -6.93
C SER A 345 23.41 -8.56 -6.95
N LYS A 346 22.83 -7.76 -7.84
CA LYS A 346 23.12 -6.33 -7.94
C LYS A 346 22.13 -5.40 -7.26
N VAL A 347 21.04 -5.93 -6.71
CA VAL A 347 20.02 -5.18 -5.99
C VAL A 347 20.34 -5.15 -4.49
N THR A 348 20.18 -4.01 -3.89
CA THR A 348 20.25 -3.81 -2.43
C THR A 348 19.06 -2.95 -2.01
N THR A 349 18.36 -3.36 -0.97
CA THR A 349 17.18 -2.66 -0.45
C THR A 349 17.52 -1.82 0.77
N VAL A 350 17.01 -0.59 0.83
CA VAL A 350 17.34 0.40 1.88
C VAL A 350 16.07 1.05 2.39
N GLY A 351 15.98 1.31 3.68
CA GLY A 351 14.89 2.08 4.30
C GLY A 351 14.19 1.34 5.42
N ARG A 352 12.87 1.24 5.37
CA ARG A 352 12.02 0.58 6.38
C ARG A 352 11.23 -0.55 5.76
N SER A 353 10.77 -1.47 6.60
CA SER A 353 9.91 -2.58 6.14
C SER A 353 8.68 -2.05 5.41
N THR A 354 8.29 -2.72 4.34
CA THR A 354 7.09 -2.40 3.55
C THR A 354 5.79 -2.66 4.33
N MET A 355 4.65 -2.40 3.73
CA MET A 355 3.35 -2.54 4.41
C MET A 355 3.00 -3.99 4.79
N GLY A 356 3.40 -4.98 4.00
CA GLY A 356 3.16 -6.40 4.30
C GLY A 356 1.73 -6.85 4.06
N ILE A 357 1.17 -6.53 2.89
CA ILE A 357 -0.25 -6.79 2.61
C ILE A 357 -0.50 -7.83 1.50
N ASN A 358 0.55 -8.39 0.90
CA ASN A 358 0.41 -9.28 -0.26
C ASN A 358 -0.08 -10.70 0.06
N ASP A 359 -0.30 -11.03 1.34
CA ASP A 359 -0.85 -12.34 1.72
C ASP A 359 -2.24 -12.56 1.12
N TYR A 360 -3.06 -11.51 1.13
CA TYR A 360 -4.36 -11.44 0.47
C TYR A 360 -4.28 -10.39 -0.63
N SER A 361 -4.58 -10.77 -1.89
CA SER A 361 -4.40 -9.92 -3.07
C SER A 361 -5.52 -10.11 -4.09
N ASP A 362 -5.31 -9.52 -5.26
CA ASP A 362 -6.26 -9.56 -6.37
C ASP A 362 -7.62 -8.97 -5.97
N LEU A 363 -7.64 -7.64 -5.90
CA LEU A 363 -8.81 -6.89 -5.41
C LEU A 363 -9.93 -6.88 -6.43
N VAL A 364 -11.13 -7.11 -5.95
CA VAL A 364 -12.38 -6.78 -6.65
C VAL A 364 -13.14 -5.72 -5.88
N MET A 365 -14.08 -5.07 -6.54
CA MET A 365 -14.87 -3.99 -5.96
C MET A 365 -16.36 -4.27 -6.14
N MET A 366 -17.07 -4.44 -5.01
CA MET A 366 -18.52 -4.43 -5.00
C MET A 366 -19.04 -3.00 -4.84
N GLN A 367 -20.02 -2.61 -5.65
CA GLN A 367 -20.58 -1.25 -5.64
C GLN A 367 -22.08 -1.27 -5.38
N TRP A 368 -22.57 -0.24 -4.68
CA TRP A 368 -23.99 0.01 -4.47
C TRP A 368 -24.34 1.43 -4.94
N GLU A 369 -25.28 1.51 -5.87
CA GLU A 369 -25.86 2.76 -6.41
C GLU A 369 -24.81 3.79 -6.92
N ASN A 370 -23.61 3.34 -7.36
CA ASN A 370 -22.46 4.19 -7.68
C ASN A 370 -22.04 5.13 -6.53
N LYS A 371 -22.54 4.90 -5.33
CA LYS A 371 -22.32 5.75 -4.16
C LYS A 371 -21.37 5.10 -3.16
N TYR A 372 -21.51 3.82 -2.91
CA TYR A 372 -20.70 3.06 -1.98
C TYR A 372 -19.91 1.98 -2.69
N ALA A 373 -18.71 1.70 -2.21
CA ALA A 373 -17.90 0.63 -2.72
C ALA A 373 -17.14 -0.10 -1.60
N LEU A 374 -17.12 -1.42 -1.66
CA LEU A 374 -16.27 -2.30 -0.85
C LEU A 374 -15.21 -2.91 -1.75
N SER A 375 -13.95 -2.62 -1.48
CA SER A 375 -12.81 -3.31 -2.07
C SER A 375 -12.37 -4.43 -1.15
N TYR A 376 -12.12 -5.62 -1.70
CA TYR A 376 -11.66 -6.76 -0.93
C TYR A 376 -10.85 -7.73 -1.80
N PRO A 377 -9.86 -8.44 -1.21
CA PRO A 377 -9.05 -9.41 -1.92
C PRO A 377 -9.79 -10.74 -2.12
N ILE A 378 -9.56 -11.36 -3.27
CA ILE A 378 -10.14 -12.65 -3.66
C ILE A 378 -9.13 -13.78 -3.77
N SER A 379 -7.85 -13.51 -3.54
CA SER A 379 -6.81 -14.54 -3.50
C SER A 379 -5.99 -14.51 -2.23
N LYS A 380 -5.45 -15.67 -1.84
CA LYS A 380 -4.51 -15.82 -0.71
C LYS A 380 -3.36 -16.75 -1.07
N LEU A 381 -2.21 -16.62 -0.39
CA LEU A 381 -1.14 -17.59 -0.48
C LEU A 381 -1.62 -18.94 0.06
N LYS A 382 -1.28 -20.04 -0.63
CA LYS A 382 -1.70 -21.40 -0.23
C LYS A 382 -1.13 -21.76 1.14
N SER A 383 -2.01 -22.14 2.07
CA SER A 383 -1.73 -22.82 3.36
C SER A 383 -0.70 -22.20 4.32
N GLN A 384 -0.04 -21.10 3.98
CA GLN A 384 1.02 -20.49 4.80
C GLN A 384 0.95 -18.96 4.86
N SER A 385 -0.20 -18.36 4.53
CA SER A 385 -0.32 -16.90 4.56
C SER A 385 0.12 -16.33 5.92
N ILE A 386 -0.39 -16.87 7.03
CA ILE A 386 -0.03 -16.44 8.39
C ILE A 386 1.42 -16.80 8.79
N HIS A 387 2.12 -17.64 8.01
CA HIS A 387 3.51 -18.03 8.24
C HIS A 387 4.46 -17.41 7.21
N HIS A 388 3.96 -16.62 6.26
CA HIS A 388 4.82 -15.90 5.31
C HIS A 388 5.70 -14.91 6.08
N PRO A 389 7.03 -14.82 5.79
CA PRO A 389 7.94 -13.96 6.54
C PRO A 389 7.54 -12.47 6.55
N ALA A 390 6.85 -12.01 5.52
CA ALA A 390 6.39 -10.63 5.39
C ALA A 390 4.98 -10.38 5.91
N PHE A 391 4.26 -11.43 6.40
CA PHE A 391 2.88 -11.28 6.87
C PHE A 391 2.78 -10.23 7.98
N GLY A 392 2.00 -9.17 7.72
CA GLY A 392 1.81 -8.05 8.65
C GLY A 392 3.06 -7.25 9.02
N THR A 393 4.28 -7.74 8.68
CA THR A 393 5.55 -7.08 9.00
C THR A 393 6.21 -6.41 7.81
N GLY A 394 5.81 -6.77 6.60
CA GLY A 394 6.38 -6.32 5.33
C GLY A 394 7.73 -6.94 4.99
N LEU A 395 8.20 -6.67 3.78
CA LEU A 395 9.53 -7.03 3.32
C LEU A 395 10.55 -6.22 4.11
N LYS A 396 11.52 -6.89 4.71
CA LYS A 396 12.61 -6.21 5.43
C LYS A 396 13.69 -5.77 4.45
N PRO A 397 14.17 -4.51 4.54
CA PRO A 397 15.30 -4.08 3.73
C PRO A 397 16.61 -4.73 4.18
N ASP A 398 17.59 -4.84 3.27
CA ASP A 398 18.95 -5.26 3.60
C ASP A 398 19.61 -4.27 4.58
N PHE A 399 19.32 -2.98 4.40
CA PHE A 399 19.79 -1.91 5.28
C PHE A 399 18.58 -1.17 5.89
N TYR A 400 18.20 -1.59 7.08
CA TYR A 400 17.15 -0.94 7.84
C TYR A 400 17.61 0.40 8.42
N ILE A 401 16.88 1.46 8.12
CA ILE A 401 17.13 2.81 8.65
C ILE A 401 15.93 3.24 9.45
N LYS A 402 16.09 3.26 10.78
CA LYS A 402 15.05 3.75 11.66
C LYS A 402 14.74 5.21 11.36
N TRP A 403 13.45 5.55 11.25
CA TRP A 403 13.07 6.95 11.13
C TRP A 403 13.42 7.72 12.42
N THR A 404 14.02 8.90 12.27
CA THR A 404 14.33 9.83 13.36
C THR A 404 13.95 11.24 12.92
N PRO A 405 13.79 12.20 13.85
CA PRO A 405 13.50 13.59 13.49
C PRO A 405 14.53 14.24 12.54
N GLU A 406 15.73 13.69 12.45
CA GLU A 406 16.76 14.17 11.49
C GLU A 406 16.32 14.04 10.03
N PHE A 407 15.40 13.10 9.72
CA PHE A 407 14.85 12.95 8.37
C PHE A 407 14.09 14.20 7.88
N VAL A 408 13.65 15.05 8.80
CA VAL A 408 13.03 16.34 8.48
C VAL A 408 14.03 17.31 7.81
N LEU A 409 15.33 17.14 8.12
CA LEU A 409 16.41 17.98 7.62
C LEU A 409 17.19 17.36 6.47
N LYS A 410 17.31 16.01 6.48
CA LYS A 410 18.14 15.26 5.54
C LYS A 410 17.52 13.90 5.24
N ASP A 411 17.52 13.52 3.97
CA ASP A 411 17.08 12.20 3.54
C ASP A 411 18.14 11.13 3.85
N LYS A 412 18.00 10.49 5.02
CA LYS A 412 18.93 9.46 5.50
C LYS A 412 18.92 8.19 4.63
N ASP A 413 17.80 7.89 3.98
CA ASP A 413 17.72 6.74 3.07
C ASP A 413 18.59 6.98 1.84
N ILE A 414 18.52 8.19 1.28
CA ILE A 414 19.34 8.57 0.13
C ILE A 414 20.82 8.74 0.54
N GLU A 415 21.13 9.34 1.70
CA GLU A 415 22.52 9.39 2.21
C GLU A 415 23.11 7.98 2.29
N LYS A 416 22.37 7.01 2.84
CA LYS A 416 22.83 5.61 2.93
C LYS A 416 22.95 4.95 1.57
N SER A 417 22.04 5.23 0.65
CA SER A 417 22.09 4.71 -0.72
C SER A 417 23.37 5.17 -1.45
N LEU A 418 23.72 6.44 -1.32
CA LEU A 418 24.95 7.00 -1.89
C LEU A 418 26.21 6.39 -1.24
N GLU A 419 26.21 6.22 0.08
CA GLU A 419 27.32 5.55 0.80
C GLU A 419 27.55 4.13 0.26
N LEU A 420 26.48 3.34 0.09
CA LEU A 420 26.57 1.97 -0.42
C LEU A 420 27.07 1.89 -1.85
N ILE A 421 26.67 2.84 -2.70
CA ILE A 421 27.16 2.94 -4.08
C ILE A 421 28.66 3.28 -4.11
N GLN A 422 29.11 4.20 -3.26
CA GLN A 422 30.48 4.66 -3.21
C GLN A 422 31.42 3.64 -2.55
N GLN A 423 30.94 2.73 -1.74
CA GLN A 423 31.74 1.63 -1.20
C GLN A 423 32.24 0.77 -2.34
N LYS A 424 33.57 0.85 -2.62
CA LYS A 424 34.25 -0.07 -3.55
C LYS A 424 33.98 -1.48 -3.03
N VAL A 425 33.55 -2.37 -3.90
CA VAL A 425 33.58 -3.81 -3.64
C VAL A 425 35.06 -4.14 -3.37
N ASN A 426 35.43 -4.30 -2.10
CA ASN A 426 36.70 -4.89 -1.73
C ASN A 426 36.54 -6.39 -2.07
N SER A 427 36.86 -6.72 -3.31
CA SER A 427 36.99 -8.08 -3.83
C SER A 427 38.30 -8.69 -3.38
#